data_fe70da040f04543aa60abe3274f8f4ac
#
_entry.id   fe70da040f04543aa60abe3274f8f4ac
#
_cell.length_a   1.000
_cell.length_b   1.000
_cell.length_c   1.000
_cell.angle_alpha   90.00
_cell.angle_beta   90.00
_cell.angle_gamma   90.00
#
_symmetry.space_group_name_H-M   'P 1'
#
loop_
_entity.id
_entity.type
_entity.pdbx_description
1 polymer ?
#
loop_
_entity_poly.entity_id
_entity_poly.type
_entity_poly.pdbx_seq_one_letter_code
_entity_poly.pdbx_strand_id
1 'polypeptide(L)'
;MDYKPSFLFKNKHINTCFPTIFRNIEVEYRRERINTPDLDFLDIDWIKNGNNKVIVLCHGLEGSSKSKYIQGMAKYFSERGWDILAMNYRGCSGEINKKIKFYNMGQIEDLEEVLKKTSDYKKVVLAGFSLGGGLILNFLGKNKIIPKNLLCAIAVSAPCDPFGSAQTFLKKENKIYNNYFMKKLKRKIKEKSIIYPGKINIDRVLSSKTIEEFDNFFTAPQYGYRDALDYYEKVSPKKAIPFIKIPTLILMAEDDPIMSESCYPIKESRKNKHISLEITKYGGHVGYANLFKDHYWLEERIFEYIETINRK
;
A
#
# COMPACT_ATOMS: atom_id res chain seq x y z
N MET A 1 -10.53 0.32 -19.88
CA MET A 1 -10.77 -1.15 -20.13
C MET A 1 -11.39 -1.75 -18.88
N ASP A 2 -12.57 -2.41 -18.95
CA ASP A 2 -13.24 -2.97 -17.77
C ASP A 2 -12.66 -4.33 -17.38
N TYR A 3 -12.47 -4.56 -16.07
CA TYR A 3 -12.12 -5.87 -15.56
C TYR A 3 -13.30 -6.84 -15.72
N LYS A 4 -13.10 -7.89 -16.49
CA LYS A 4 -14.09 -8.95 -16.75
C LYS A 4 -13.61 -10.27 -16.14
N PRO A 5 -13.98 -10.58 -14.89
CA PRO A 5 -13.54 -11.80 -14.23
C PRO A 5 -14.22 -13.04 -14.81
N SER A 6 -13.53 -14.20 -14.73
CA SER A 6 -14.19 -15.48 -14.87
C SER A 6 -15.24 -15.67 -13.76
N PHE A 7 -16.16 -16.63 -13.93
CA PHE A 7 -17.23 -16.89 -12.95
C PHE A 7 -16.70 -17.04 -11.50
N LEU A 8 -15.58 -17.75 -11.34
CA LEU A 8 -14.94 -17.99 -10.04
C LEU A 8 -14.56 -16.67 -9.34
N PHE A 9 -14.03 -15.69 -10.08
CA PHE A 9 -13.54 -14.43 -9.53
C PHE A 9 -14.62 -13.34 -9.42
N LYS A 10 -15.88 -13.67 -9.68
CA LYS A 10 -17.02 -12.83 -9.25
C LYS A 10 -17.25 -12.90 -7.73
N ASN A 11 -16.71 -13.91 -7.06
CA ASN A 11 -16.69 -13.97 -5.61
C ASN A 11 -15.54 -13.11 -5.06
N LYS A 12 -15.86 -12.07 -4.31
CA LYS A 12 -14.91 -11.10 -3.75
C LYS A 12 -13.79 -11.72 -2.90
N HIS A 13 -14.13 -12.75 -2.12
CA HIS A 13 -13.14 -13.41 -1.24
C HIS A 13 -12.20 -14.30 -2.04
N ILE A 14 -12.71 -15.02 -3.03
CA ILE A 14 -11.88 -15.83 -3.93
C ILE A 14 -10.96 -14.88 -4.72
N ASN A 15 -11.48 -13.81 -5.29
CA ASN A 15 -10.70 -12.83 -6.05
C ASN A 15 -9.58 -12.22 -5.21
N THR A 16 -9.85 -11.91 -3.93
CA THR A 16 -8.86 -11.35 -2.99
C THR A 16 -7.78 -12.36 -2.60
N CYS A 17 -8.15 -13.60 -2.29
CA CYS A 17 -7.22 -14.59 -1.73
C CYS A 17 -6.43 -15.36 -2.78
N PHE A 18 -7.03 -15.60 -3.94
CA PHE A 18 -6.45 -16.45 -5.00
C PHE A 18 -5.04 -16.02 -5.42
N PRO A 19 -4.77 -14.72 -5.70
CA PRO A 19 -3.43 -14.30 -6.09
C PRO A 19 -2.37 -14.59 -5.04
N THR A 20 -2.71 -14.45 -3.77
CA THR A 20 -1.77 -14.69 -2.66
C THR A 20 -1.42 -16.17 -2.52
N ILE A 21 -2.37 -17.07 -2.79
CA ILE A 21 -2.22 -18.51 -2.56
C ILE A 21 -1.68 -19.22 -3.80
N PHE A 22 -2.20 -18.89 -4.98
CA PHE A 22 -2.00 -19.70 -6.19
C PHE A 22 -1.17 -19.00 -7.28
N ARG A 23 -0.96 -17.67 -7.22
CA ARG A 23 -0.14 -17.03 -8.23
C ARG A 23 1.33 -17.41 -8.04
N ASN A 24 1.84 -18.20 -8.99
CA ASN A 24 3.26 -18.54 -9.02
C ASN A 24 4.01 -17.46 -9.81
N ILE A 25 4.64 -16.55 -9.11
CA ILE A 25 5.46 -15.48 -9.68
C ILE A 25 6.60 -15.16 -8.72
N GLU A 26 7.79 -15.10 -9.27
CA GLU A 26 9.00 -14.73 -8.55
C GLU A 26 9.81 -13.77 -9.39
N VAL A 27 10.47 -12.82 -8.74
CA VAL A 27 11.42 -11.90 -9.34
C VAL A 27 12.66 -11.82 -8.45
N GLU A 28 13.80 -11.69 -9.07
CA GLU A 28 15.05 -11.48 -8.36
C GLU A 28 15.25 -10.00 -8.08
N TYR A 29 15.49 -9.68 -6.83
CA TYR A 29 15.75 -8.33 -6.38
C TYR A 29 17.18 -8.18 -5.86
N ARG A 30 17.78 -7.04 -6.15
CA ARG A 30 18.98 -6.56 -5.44
C ARG A 30 18.54 -5.67 -4.29
N ARG A 31 18.79 -6.08 -3.05
CA ARG A 31 18.46 -5.28 -1.87
C ARG A 31 19.48 -4.20 -1.61
N GLU A 32 18.97 -3.01 -1.30
CA GLU A 32 19.72 -1.88 -0.76
C GLU A 32 19.09 -1.45 0.56
N ARG A 33 19.91 -1.29 1.60
CA ARG A 33 19.48 -0.72 2.88
C ARG A 33 19.77 0.77 2.90
N ILE A 34 18.76 1.57 3.28
CA ILE A 34 18.88 3.01 3.47
C ILE A 34 18.63 3.36 4.92
N ASN A 35 19.42 4.28 5.48
CA ASN A 35 19.20 4.79 6.82
C ASN A 35 18.17 5.91 6.78
N THR A 36 17.28 5.94 7.78
CA THR A 36 16.32 7.01 7.98
C THR A 36 16.87 8.08 8.93
N PRO A 37 16.41 9.33 8.87
CA PRO A 37 16.90 10.42 9.73
C PRO A 37 16.79 10.15 11.23
N ASP A 38 15.84 9.30 11.64
CA ASP A 38 15.62 8.90 13.01
C ASP A 38 16.51 7.72 13.45
N LEU A 39 17.56 7.38 12.69
CA LEU A 39 18.52 6.32 12.95
C LEU A 39 17.92 4.90 12.88
N ASP A 40 16.85 4.72 12.14
CA ASP A 40 16.29 3.44 11.72
C ASP A 40 16.76 3.08 10.29
N PHE A 41 16.16 2.08 9.67
CA PHE A 41 16.44 1.69 8.30
C PHE A 41 15.20 1.29 7.53
N LEU A 42 15.30 1.38 6.21
CA LEU A 42 14.39 0.78 5.25
C LEU A 42 15.18 -0.10 4.29
N ASP A 43 14.64 -1.24 3.95
CA ASP A 43 15.17 -2.07 2.87
C ASP A 43 14.35 -1.82 1.60
N ILE A 44 15.02 -1.47 0.53
CA ILE A 44 14.44 -1.29 -0.80
C ILE A 44 15.01 -2.35 -1.74
N ASP A 45 14.13 -2.92 -2.53
CA ASP A 45 14.46 -4.03 -3.42
C ASP A 45 14.37 -3.59 -4.88
N TRP A 46 15.48 -3.67 -5.60
CA TRP A 46 15.65 -3.15 -6.94
C TRP A 46 15.63 -4.23 -8.02
N ILE A 47 15.05 -3.89 -9.18
CA ILE A 47 15.39 -4.46 -10.48
C ILE A 47 15.90 -3.29 -11.32
N LYS A 48 17.21 -3.25 -11.62
CA LYS A 48 17.86 -2.20 -12.40
C LYS A 48 18.35 -2.77 -13.72
N ASN A 49 17.74 -2.33 -14.80
CA ASN A 49 18.09 -2.71 -16.19
C ASN A 49 18.72 -1.54 -16.96
N GLY A 50 19.09 -0.47 -16.25
CA GLY A 50 19.70 0.72 -16.85
C GLY A 50 18.70 1.64 -17.56
N ASN A 51 17.43 1.57 -17.19
CA ASN A 51 16.41 2.43 -17.77
C ASN A 51 16.43 3.83 -17.13
N ASN A 52 15.90 4.84 -17.83
CA ASN A 52 15.78 6.20 -17.33
C ASN A 52 14.41 6.51 -16.67
N LYS A 53 13.60 5.48 -16.48
CA LYS A 53 12.28 5.53 -15.86
C LYS A 53 12.15 4.43 -14.81
N VAL A 54 11.55 4.77 -13.68
CA VAL A 54 11.39 3.86 -12.54
C VAL A 54 9.98 3.89 -11.99
N ILE A 55 9.45 2.73 -11.60
CA ILE A 55 8.23 2.62 -10.82
C ILE A 55 8.57 2.24 -9.37
N VAL A 56 8.09 3.05 -8.42
CA VAL A 56 8.22 2.82 -6.98
C VAL A 56 6.97 2.12 -6.51
N LEU A 57 7.11 0.93 -5.93
CA LEU A 57 6.02 0.06 -5.50
C LEU A 57 5.91 0.07 -3.96
N CYS A 58 4.73 0.45 -3.44
CA CYS A 58 4.43 0.50 -2.01
C CYS A 58 3.39 -0.57 -1.67
N HIS A 59 3.76 -1.55 -0.85
CA HIS A 59 2.88 -2.67 -0.49
C HIS A 59 1.79 -2.31 0.54
N GLY A 60 0.82 -3.20 0.75
CA GLY A 60 -0.21 -3.09 1.77
C GLY A 60 0.25 -3.52 3.17
N LEU A 61 -0.70 -3.50 4.12
CA LEU A 61 -0.47 -3.90 5.51
C LEU A 61 0.20 -5.27 5.59
N GLU A 62 1.31 -5.37 6.34
CA GLU A 62 2.07 -6.61 6.57
C GLU A 62 2.51 -7.35 5.29
N GLY A 63 2.58 -6.63 4.15
CA GLY A 63 3.17 -7.09 2.91
C GLY A 63 4.69 -6.89 2.87
N SER A 64 5.26 -7.03 1.67
CA SER A 64 6.66 -6.74 1.33
C SER A 64 6.83 -6.68 -0.19
N SER A 65 8.04 -6.45 -0.67
CA SER A 65 8.44 -6.64 -2.08
C SER A 65 8.10 -8.03 -2.62
N LYS A 66 8.01 -9.04 -1.74
CA LYS A 66 7.67 -10.44 -2.07
C LYS A 66 6.16 -10.70 -2.17
N SER A 67 5.29 -9.72 -1.90
CA SER A 67 3.85 -9.87 -2.11
C SER A 67 3.56 -10.12 -3.59
N LYS A 68 2.69 -11.09 -3.91
CA LYS A 68 2.49 -11.54 -5.28
C LYS A 68 2.02 -10.45 -6.26
N TYR A 69 1.24 -9.48 -5.79
CA TYR A 69 0.86 -8.32 -6.59
C TYR A 69 2.03 -7.36 -6.82
N ILE A 70 2.96 -7.20 -5.86
CA ILE A 70 4.19 -6.41 -6.04
C ILE A 70 5.12 -7.12 -7.04
N GLN A 71 5.32 -8.44 -6.91
CA GLN A 71 6.12 -9.23 -7.85
C GLN A 71 5.51 -9.20 -9.26
N GLY A 72 4.17 -9.24 -9.37
CA GLY A 72 3.46 -9.11 -10.64
C GLY A 72 3.74 -7.79 -11.33
N MET A 73 3.59 -6.68 -10.59
CA MET A 73 3.95 -5.35 -11.07
C MET A 73 5.43 -5.29 -11.48
N ALA A 74 6.32 -5.77 -10.61
CA ALA A 74 7.75 -5.72 -10.85
C ALA A 74 8.13 -6.46 -12.14
N LYS A 75 7.64 -7.68 -12.34
CA LYS A 75 7.87 -8.45 -13.55
C LYS A 75 7.32 -7.74 -14.80
N TYR A 76 6.04 -7.36 -14.74
CA TYR A 76 5.33 -6.75 -15.88
C TYR A 76 6.00 -5.46 -16.37
N PHE A 77 6.42 -4.59 -15.44
CA PHE A 77 7.06 -3.32 -15.77
C PHE A 77 8.54 -3.48 -16.16
N SER A 78 9.29 -4.39 -15.53
CA SER A 78 10.70 -4.64 -15.89
C SER A 78 10.83 -5.15 -17.32
N GLU A 79 9.93 -6.03 -17.77
CA GLU A 79 9.85 -6.53 -19.13
C GLU A 79 9.47 -5.43 -20.17
N ARG A 80 8.99 -4.26 -19.69
CA ARG A 80 8.58 -3.11 -20.53
C ARG A 80 9.49 -1.89 -20.39
N GLY A 81 10.73 -2.13 -19.99
CA GLY A 81 11.77 -1.12 -19.94
C GLY A 81 11.60 -0.10 -18.80
N TRP A 82 11.12 -0.54 -17.65
CA TRP A 82 11.12 0.21 -16.40
C TRP A 82 12.08 -0.42 -15.41
N ASP A 83 12.83 0.40 -14.70
CA ASP A 83 13.46 -0.05 -13.46
C ASP A 83 12.41 -0.11 -12.34
N ILE A 84 12.63 -0.99 -11.37
CA ILE A 84 11.70 -1.23 -10.27
C ILE A 84 12.38 -0.89 -8.96
N LEU A 85 11.67 -0.17 -8.10
CA LEU A 85 12.01 0.03 -6.71
C LEU A 85 10.85 -0.42 -5.85
N ALA A 86 10.94 -1.58 -5.21
CA ALA A 86 9.95 -2.06 -4.26
C ALA A 86 10.36 -1.68 -2.84
N MET A 87 9.60 -0.79 -2.20
CA MET A 87 9.82 -0.37 -0.83
C MET A 87 9.34 -1.46 0.14
N ASN A 88 10.13 -1.77 1.16
CA ASN A 88 9.66 -2.53 2.31
C ASN A 88 9.51 -1.59 3.51
N TYR A 89 8.34 -1.54 4.11
CA TYR A 89 8.14 -0.75 5.33
C TYR A 89 8.95 -1.31 6.50
N ARG A 90 9.12 -0.50 7.53
CA ARG A 90 9.84 -0.86 8.75
C ARG A 90 9.36 -2.20 9.30
N GLY A 91 10.27 -3.14 9.48
CA GLY A 91 9.97 -4.50 9.96
C GLY A 91 9.20 -5.39 8.96
N CYS A 92 9.19 -5.06 7.65
CA CYS A 92 8.53 -5.85 6.62
C CYS A 92 9.50 -6.54 5.64
N SER A 93 10.79 -6.29 5.74
CA SER A 93 11.81 -6.84 4.84
C SER A 93 12.35 -8.23 5.22
N GLY A 94 11.86 -8.79 6.33
CA GLY A 94 12.35 -10.03 6.94
C GLY A 94 13.23 -9.78 8.17
N GLU A 95 13.63 -8.54 8.42
CA GLU A 95 14.35 -8.09 9.59
C GLU A 95 13.53 -7.03 10.31
N ILE A 96 13.50 -7.10 11.66
CA ILE A 96 12.79 -6.13 12.47
C ILE A 96 13.57 -4.81 12.51
N ASN A 97 12.90 -3.69 12.30
CA ASN A 97 13.52 -2.36 12.31
C ASN A 97 14.03 -1.97 13.71
N LYS A 98 14.94 -0.97 13.79
CA LYS A 98 15.57 -0.58 15.05
C LYS A 98 14.65 0.17 16.01
N LYS A 99 13.81 1.09 15.53
CA LYS A 99 12.90 1.88 16.39
C LYS A 99 11.69 1.08 16.86
N ILE A 100 11.09 1.49 17.96
CA ILE A 100 9.94 0.81 18.55
C ILE A 100 8.73 0.86 17.62
N LYS A 101 8.49 2.00 16.97
CA LYS A 101 7.40 2.19 16.00
C LYS A 101 7.69 1.51 14.67
N PHE A 102 6.63 1.05 14.00
CA PHE A 102 6.72 0.41 12.69
C PHE A 102 6.48 1.39 11.55
N TYR A 103 5.29 1.39 11.01
CA TYR A 103 4.84 2.22 9.88
C TYR A 103 3.34 2.46 9.96
N ASN A 104 2.88 3.49 9.29
CA ASN A 104 1.47 3.76 9.06
C ASN A 104 1.29 4.57 7.77
N MET A 105 0.04 4.71 7.29
CA MET A 105 -0.22 5.41 6.03
C MET A 105 -0.06 6.94 6.11
N GLY A 106 0.14 7.48 7.30
CA GLY A 106 0.43 8.91 7.50
C GLY A 106 1.91 9.23 7.60
N GLN A 107 2.79 8.22 7.68
CA GLN A 107 4.24 8.40 7.81
C GLN A 107 4.88 8.53 6.43
N ILE A 108 4.77 9.72 5.86
CA ILE A 108 5.23 10.02 4.51
C ILE A 108 6.74 10.18 4.41
N GLU A 109 7.43 10.43 5.52
CA GLU A 109 8.88 10.66 5.59
C GLU A 109 9.69 9.47 5.09
N ASP A 110 9.22 8.25 5.36
CA ASP A 110 9.89 7.04 4.87
C ASP A 110 9.83 6.95 3.33
N LEU A 111 8.71 7.37 2.72
CA LEU A 111 8.59 7.45 1.27
C LEU A 111 9.46 8.56 0.67
N GLU A 112 9.61 9.69 1.37
CA GLU A 112 10.53 10.76 0.97
C GLU A 112 11.96 10.27 0.89
N GLU A 113 12.44 9.50 1.88
CA GLU A 113 13.79 8.92 1.86
C GLU A 113 13.98 7.95 0.68
N VAL A 114 12.95 7.15 0.39
CA VAL A 114 12.97 6.25 -0.78
C VAL A 114 13.03 7.04 -2.08
N LEU A 115 12.27 8.12 -2.22
CA LEU A 115 12.23 8.96 -3.43
C LEU A 115 13.55 9.69 -3.69
N LYS A 116 14.37 9.98 -2.70
CA LYS A 116 15.73 10.52 -2.91
C LYS A 116 16.59 9.59 -3.76
N LYS A 117 16.34 8.26 -3.70
CA LYS A 117 17.04 7.26 -4.51
C LYS A 117 16.61 7.24 -5.98
N THR A 118 15.62 8.04 -6.34
CA THR A 118 15.10 8.14 -7.71
C THR A 118 15.46 9.47 -8.40
N SER A 119 16.35 10.27 -7.79
CA SER A 119 16.72 11.61 -8.30
C SER A 119 17.27 11.60 -9.73
N ASP A 120 18.01 10.55 -10.09
CA ASP A 120 18.70 10.44 -11.38
C ASP A 120 17.81 9.93 -12.52
N TYR A 121 16.61 9.46 -12.18
CA TYR A 121 15.63 9.01 -13.18
C TYR A 121 14.92 10.20 -13.84
N LYS A 122 14.71 10.11 -15.16
CA LYS A 122 13.94 11.14 -15.88
C LYS A 122 12.46 11.08 -15.58
N LYS A 123 11.93 9.88 -15.31
CA LYS A 123 10.52 9.65 -15.00
C LYS A 123 10.38 8.69 -13.83
N VAL A 124 9.61 9.11 -12.83
CA VAL A 124 9.26 8.33 -11.65
C VAL A 124 7.75 8.16 -11.62
N VAL A 125 7.29 6.98 -11.28
CA VAL A 125 5.88 6.67 -11.03
C VAL A 125 5.75 6.04 -9.65
N LEU A 126 4.74 6.45 -8.89
CA LEU A 126 4.36 5.81 -7.63
C LEU A 126 3.18 4.88 -7.85
N ALA A 127 3.26 3.64 -7.37
CA ALA A 127 2.12 2.74 -7.32
C ALA A 127 2.01 2.08 -5.94
N GLY A 128 0.91 2.35 -5.25
CA GLY A 128 0.64 1.85 -3.90
C GLY A 128 -0.64 1.05 -3.81
N PHE A 129 -0.60 0.04 -2.95
CA PHE A 129 -1.67 -0.93 -2.80
C PHE A 129 -2.17 -0.94 -1.36
N SER A 130 -3.50 -0.86 -1.17
CA SER A 130 -4.11 -0.85 0.16
C SER A 130 -3.50 0.28 1.03
N LEU A 131 -2.90 -0.03 2.17
CA LEU A 131 -2.17 0.93 3.01
C LEU A 131 -1.16 1.75 2.20
N GLY A 132 -0.44 1.12 1.27
CA GLY A 132 0.51 1.80 0.39
C GLY A 132 -0.14 2.83 -0.54
N GLY A 133 -1.36 2.56 -1.00
CA GLY A 133 -2.17 3.53 -1.73
C GLY A 133 -2.52 4.75 -0.86
N GLY A 134 -2.94 4.49 0.39
CA GLY A 134 -3.20 5.56 1.36
C GLY A 134 -1.97 6.41 1.69
N LEU A 135 -0.80 5.76 1.81
CA LEU A 135 0.48 6.46 2.02
C LEU A 135 0.79 7.41 0.85
N ILE A 136 0.66 6.94 -0.40
CA ILE A 136 0.91 7.76 -1.59
C ILE A 136 -0.05 8.95 -1.66
N LEU A 137 -1.33 8.75 -1.43
CA LEU A 137 -2.31 9.84 -1.42
C LEU A 137 -1.99 10.88 -0.34
N ASN A 138 -1.60 10.43 0.86
CA ASN A 138 -1.16 11.33 1.92
C ASN A 138 0.12 12.09 1.56
N PHE A 139 1.11 11.40 0.98
CA PHE A 139 2.35 12.03 0.51
C PHE A 139 2.05 13.14 -0.49
N LEU A 140 1.25 12.87 -1.51
CA LEU A 140 0.95 13.81 -2.58
C LEU A 140 0.12 15.02 -2.11
N GLY A 141 -0.80 14.82 -1.15
CA GLY A 141 -1.69 15.88 -0.71
C GLY A 141 -1.15 16.71 0.47
N LYS A 142 -0.21 16.15 1.25
CA LYS A 142 0.39 16.85 2.40
C LYS A 142 1.71 17.54 2.07
N ASN A 143 2.44 17.02 1.09
CA ASN A 143 3.74 17.59 0.71
C ASN A 143 3.60 18.87 -0.12
N LYS A 144 4.36 19.88 0.28
CA LYS A 144 4.44 21.14 -0.46
C LYS A 144 5.34 21.01 -1.70
N ILE A 145 6.32 20.14 -1.66
CA ILE A 145 7.30 19.93 -2.73
C ILE A 145 7.23 18.48 -3.22
N ILE A 146 6.79 18.32 -4.44
CA ILE A 146 6.75 17.04 -5.13
C ILE A 146 7.96 16.97 -6.07
N PRO A 147 8.70 15.84 -6.15
CA PRO A 147 9.81 15.70 -7.08
C PRO A 147 9.40 16.02 -8.53
N LYS A 148 10.19 16.85 -9.23
CA LYS A 148 9.86 17.33 -10.59
C LYS A 148 9.79 16.18 -11.62
N ASN A 149 10.51 15.10 -11.38
CA ASN A 149 10.51 13.89 -12.22
C ASN A 149 9.37 12.92 -11.90
N LEU A 150 8.49 13.23 -10.92
CA LEU A 150 7.33 12.40 -10.61
C LEU A 150 6.22 12.66 -11.63
N LEU A 151 6.04 11.69 -12.54
CA LEU A 151 5.13 11.76 -13.67
C LEU A 151 3.66 11.63 -13.24
N CYS A 152 3.35 10.60 -12.47
CA CYS A 152 2.02 10.30 -11.98
C CYS A 152 2.05 9.33 -10.80
N ALA A 153 0.89 9.11 -10.18
CA ALA A 153 0.74 8.14 -9.12
C ALA A 153 -0.51 7.28 -9.27
N ILE A 154 -0.45 6.10 -8.67
CA ILE A 154 -1.54 5.12 -8.66
C ILE A 154 -1.78 4.66 -7.22
N ALA A 155 -3.03 4.68 -6.77
CA ALA A 155 -3.48 4.16 -5.49
C ALA A 155 -4.56 3.10 -5.73
N VAL A 156 -4.25 1.84 -5.46
CA VAL A 156 -5.16 0.70 -5.66
C VAL A 156 -5.74 0.26 -4.32
N SER A 157 -7.07 0.11 -4.25
CA SER A 157 -7.78 -0.36 -3.05
C SER A 157 -7.34 0.39 -1.77
N ALA A 158 -7.14 1.70 -1.87
CA ALA A 158 -6.68 2.53 -0.77
C ALA A 158 -7.80 2.77 0.25
N PRO A 159 -7.59 2.50 1.57
CA PRO A 159 -8.58 2.79 2.59
C PRO A 159 -8.64 4.30 2.86
N CYS A 160 -9.37 5.04 1.98
CA CYS A 160 -9.47 6.50 2.13
C CYS A 160 -10.24 6.94 3.39
N ASP A 161 -10.97 6.02 4.01
CA ASP A 161 -11.50 6.13 5.37
C ASP A 161 -10.99 4.94 6.21
N PRO A 162 -9.88 5.11 6.96
CA PRO A 162 -9.30 4.02 7.74
C PRO A 162 -10.23 3.48 8.82
N PHE A 163 -11.05 4.32 9.44
CA PHE A 163 -12.05 3.88 10.41
C PHE A 163 -13.09 2.97 9.75
N GLY A 164 -13.69 3.41 8.66
CA GLY A 164 -14.66 2.62 7.92
C GLY A 164 -14.07 1.28 7.44
N SER A 165 -12.80 1.26 7.02
CA SER A 165 -12.10 0.01 6.68
C SER A 165 -11.91 -0.87 7.92
N ALA A 166 -11.47 -0.34 9.06
CA ALA A 166 -11.30 -1.09 10.31
C ALA A 166 -12.61 -1.75 10.75
N GLN A 167 -13.76 -1.06 10.61
CA GLN A 167 -15.08 -1.62 10.94
C GLN A 167 -15.47 -2.79 10.03
N THR A 168 -14.99 -2.84 8.77
CA THR A 168 -15.29 -3.99 7.89
C THR A 168 -14.64 -5.28 8.39
N PHE A 169 -13.49 -5.21 9.07
CA PHE A 169 -12.83 -6.38 9.64
C PHE A 169 -13.63 -7.04 10.77
N LEU A 170 -14.61 -6.33 11.37
CA LEU A 170 -15.49 -6.88 12.40
C LEU A 170 -16.59 -7.77 11.84
N LYS A 171 -16.87 -7.68 10.53
CA LYS A 171 -17.89 -8.51 9.87
C LYS A 171 -17.47 -9.98 9.93
N LYS A 172 -18.45 -10.88 10.18
CA LYS A 172 -18.22 -12.33 10.29
C LYS A 172 -17.47 -12.90 9.07
N GLU A 173 -17.84 -12.46 7.87
CA GLU A 173 -17.23 -12.87 6.61
C GLU A 173 -15.74 -12.46 6.47
N ASN A 174 -15.32 -11.43 7.18
CA ASN A 174 -13.95 -10.88 7.13
C ASN A 174 -13.04 -11.38 8.27
N LYS A 175 -13.54 -12.27 9.14
CA LYS A 175 -12.78 -12.81 10.27
C LYS A 175 -11.44 -13.43 9.85
N ILE A 176 -11.39 -14.03 8.66
CA ILE A 176 -10.16 -14.62 8.13
C ILE A 176 -9.07 -13.55 7.90
N TYR A 177 -9.44 -12.39 7.37
CA TYR A 177 -8.51 -11.27 7.14
C TYR A 177 -8.06 -10.66 8.47
N ASN A 178 -8.99 -10.40 9.39
CA ASN A 178 -8.63 -9.90 10.71
C ASN A 178 -7.63 -10.82 11.40
N ASN A 179 -7.91 -12.12 11.46
CA ASN A 179 -7.03 -13.08 12.10
C ASN A 179 -5.64 -13.15 11.44
N TYR A 180 -5.59 -13.07 10.11
CA TYR A 180 -4.34 -13.06 9.36
C TYR A 180 -3.46 -11.86 9.72
N PHE A 181 -4.01 -10.65 9.70
CA PHE A 181 -3.26 -9.45 10.05
C PHE A 181 -2.89 -9.41 11.53
N MET A 182 -3.83 -9.72 12.42
CA MET A 182 -3.58 -9.76 13.86
C MET A 182 -2.46 -10.73 14.24
N LYS A 183 -2.40 -11.91 13.59
CA LYS A 183 -1.32 -12.87 13.81
C LYS A 183 0.04 -12.28 13.45
N LYS A 184 0.15 -11.59 12.32
CA LYS A 184 1.41 -10.96 11.87
C LYS A 184 1.83 -9.79 12.75
N LEU A 185 0.89 -8.88 13.05
CA LEU A 185 1.14 -7.73 13.91
C LEU A 185 1.60 -8.15 15.31
N LYS A 186 0.89 -9.10 15.93
CA LYS A 186 1.26 -9.61 17.26
C LYS A 186 2.61 -10.32 17.28
N ARG A 187 3.00 -11.01 16.21
CA ARG A 187 4.33 -11.60 16.09
C ARG A 187 5.40 -10.52 16.18
N LYS A 188 5.27 -9.45 15.41
CA LYS A 188 6.21 -8.32 15.44
C LYS A 188 6.29 -7.65 16.82
N ILE A 189 5.17 -7.53 17.52
CA ILE A 189 5.16 -6.98 18.89
C ILE A 189 5.95 -7.85 19.84
N LYS A 190 5.84 -9.19 19.74
CA LYS A 190 6.65 -10.11 20.53
C LYS A 190 8.15 -9.91 20.27
N GLU A 191 8.55 -9.78 19.01
CA GLU A 191 9.95 -9.50 18.64
C GLU A 191 10.38 -8.13 19.19
N LYS A 192 9.56 -7.09 19.09
CA LYS A 192 9.84 -5.75 19.63
C LYS A 192 9.94 -5.72 21.15
N SER A 193 9.13 -6.49 21.85
CA SER A 193 9.16 -6.52 23.32
C SER A 193 10.48 -7.09 23.88
N ILE A 194 11.14 -7.94 23.12
CA ILE A 194 12.48 -8.45 23.47
C ILE A 194 13.53 -7.35 23.33
N ILE A 195 13.44 -6.54 22.26
CA ILE A 195 14.37 -5.44 21.98
C ILE A 195 14.13 -4.25 22.92
N TYR A 196 12.86 -4.04 23.33
CA TYR A 196 12.42 -2.91 24.16
C TYR A 196 11.72 -3.39 25.42
N PRO A 197 12.43 -4.07 26.36
CA PRO A 197 11.80 -4.59 27.57
C PRO A 197 11.19 -3.47 28.40
N GLY A 198 9.94 -3.66 28.82
CA GLY A 198 9.19 -2.71 29.65
C GLY A 198 8.70 -1.43 28.92
N LYS A 199 9.02 -1.25 27.63
CA LYS A 199 8.57 -0.07 26.86
C LYS A 199 7.23 -0.28 26.15
N ILE A 200 6.77 -1.51 26.03
CA ILE A 200 5.49 -1.89 25.42
C ILE A 200 4.68 -2.61 26.48
N ASN A 201 3.46 -2.21 26.70
CA ASN A 201 2.51 -3.00 27.49
C ASN A 201 2.08 -4.21 26.63
N ILE A 202 2.95 -5.24 26.62
CA ILE A 202 2.83 -6.39 25.73
C ILE A 202 1.51 -7.14 25.95
N ASP A 203 1.11 -7.34 27.21
CA ASP A 203 -0.11 -8.09 27.54
C ASP A 203 -1.34 -7.40 26.96
N ARG A 204 -1.41 -6.07 27.10
CA ARG A 204 -2.50 -5.27 26.55
C ARG A 204 -2.53 -5.33 25.02
N VAL A 205 -1.37 -5.19 24.35
CA VAL A 205 -1.30 -5.26 22.89
C VAL A 205 -1.63 -6.67 22.39
N LEU A 206 -1.15 -7.72 23.05
CA LEU A 206 -1.44 -9.10 22.68
C LEU A 206 -2.88 -9.52 22.97
N SER A 207 -3.59 -8.87 23.90
CA SER A 207 -5.00 -9.12 24.16
C SER A 207 -5.93 -8.57 23.06
N SER A 208 -5.44 -7.64 22.20
CA SER A 208 -6.25 -7.05 21.13
C SER A 208 -6.84 -8.13 20.21
N LYS A 209 -8.11 -7.99 19.85
CA LYS A 209 -8.84 -8.92 18.96
C LYS A 209 -9.05 -8.35 17.57
N THR A 210 -8.96 -7.03 17.43
CA THR A 210 -9.23 -6.28 16.21
C THR A 210 -8.06 -5.37 15.85
N ILE A 211 -8.02 -4.94 14.59
CA ILE A 211 -7.02 -3.94 14.12
C ILE A 211 -7.20 -2.63 14.88
N GLU A 212 -8.43 -2.20 15.12
CA GLU A 212 -8.71 -0.96 15.88
C GLU A 212 -8.16 -1.03 17.31
N GLU A 213 -8.38 -2.15 18.02
CA GLU A 213 -7.80 -2.35 19.35
C GLU A 213 -6.27 -2.36 19.33
N PHE A 214 -5.67 -3.00 18.31
CA PHE A 214 -4.23 -2.99 18.13
C PHE A 214 -3.71 -1.57 17.89
N ASP A 215 -4.36 -0.81 17.03
CA ASP A 215 -3.99 0.58 16.75
C ASP A 215 -4.16 1.46 17.99
N ASN A 216 -5.21 1.23 18.77
CA ASN A 216 -5.45 1.95 20.03
C ASN A 216 -4.39 1.65 21.10
N PHE A 217 -3.92 0.40 21.17
CA PHE A 217 -2.97 -0.02 22.22
C PHE A 217 -1.50 0.15 21.81
N PHE A 218 -1.20 0.16 20.52
CA PHE A 218 0.18 0.25 20.03
C PHE A 218 0.37 1.39 19.04
N THR A 219 -0.29 1.39 17.87
CA THR A 219 0.02 2.35 16.79
C THR A 219 -0.19 3.79 17.22
N ALA A 220 -1.36 4.12 17.73
CA ALA A 220 -1.70 5.49 18.11
C ALA A 220 -0.72 6.07 19.15
N PRO A 221 -0.42 5.39 20.28
CA PRO A 221 0.54 5.90 21.26
C PRO A 221 1.96 6.10 20.72
N GLN A 222 2.43 5.21 19.81
CA GLN A 222 3.78 5.29 19.25
C GLN A 222 3.97 6.51 18.34
N TYR A 223 2.89 7.07 17.80
CA TYR A 223 2.91 8.23 16.92
C TYR A 223 2.33 9.50 17.56
N GLY A 224 2.03 9.46 18.87
CA GLY A 224 1.51 10.62 19.61
C GLY A 224 0.05 10.96 19.29
N TYR A 225 -0.70 10.00 18.77
CA TYR A 225 -2.15 10.12 18.65
C TYR A 225 -2.83 9.75 19.95
N ARG A 226 -3.96 10.38 20.25
CA ARG A 226 -4.72 10.15 21.47
C ARG A 226 -5.26 8.71 21.56
N ASP A 227 -5.80 8.22 20.47
CA ASP A 227 -6.43 6.92 20.32
C ASP A 227 -6.47 6.50 18.83
N ALA A 228 -7.01 5.32 18.53
CA ALA A 228 -7.15 4.83 17.17
C ALA A 228 -8.03 5.73 16.28
N LEU A 229 -9.08 6.33 16.83
CA LEU A 229 -9.97 7.23 16.08
C LEU A 229 -9.25 8.52 15.69
N ASP A 230 -8.51 9.14 16.59
CA ASP A 230 -7.68 10.30 16.34
C ASP A 230 -6.61 10.00 15.28
N TYR A 231 -5.99 8.81 15.36
CA TYR A 231 -5.07 8.31 14.34
C TYR A 231 -5.76 8.22 12.98
N TYR A 232 -6.86 7.49 12.86
CA TYR A 232 -7.58 7.30 11.60
C TYR A 232 -8.03 8.60 10.98
N GLU A 233 -8.53 9.53 11.80
CA GLU A 233 -8.95 10.85 11.33
C GLU A 233 -7.79 11.65 10.73
N LYS A 234 -6.62 11.65 11.38
CA LYS A 234 -5.46 12.43 10.97
C LYS A 234 -4.74 11.85 9.75
N VAL A 235 -4.79 10.52 9.57
CA VAL A 235 -4.14 9.86 8.43
C VAL A 235 -5.10 9.54 7.27
N SER A 236 -6.37 9.91 7.36
CA SER A 236 -7.35 9.69 6.30
C SER A 236 -6.95 10.37 5.00
N PRO A 237 -6.73 9.63 3.91
CA PRO A 237 -6.36 10.19 2.61
C PRO A 237 -7.41 11.12 2.01
N LYS A 238 -8.69 11.01 2.39
CA LYS A 238 -9.75 11.92 1.93
C LYS A 238 -9.40 13.39 2.14
N LYS A 239 -8.74 13.69 3.26
CA LYS A 239 -8.31 15.06 3.58
C LYS A 239 -7.16 15.53 2.68
N ALA A 240 -6.38 14.61 2.12
CA ALA A 240 -5.22 14.89 1.27
C ALA A 240 -5.59 15.00 -0.23
N ILE A 241 -6.53 14.19 -0.71
CA ILE A 241 -6.92 14.11 -2.12
C ILE A 241 -7.22 15.49 -2.75
N PRO A 242 -7.95 16.44 -2.11
CA PRO A 242 -8.22 17.75 -2.71
C PRO A 242 -6.97 18.58 -3.04
N PHE A 243 -5.84 18.29 -2.42
CA PHE A 243 -4.58 19.05 -2.56
C PHE A 243 -3.58 18.40 -3.51
N ILE A 244 -3.87 17.24 -4.07
CA ILE A 244 -3.00 16.54 -5.02
C ILE A 244 -2.92 17.35 -6.33
N LYS A 245 -1.69 17.56 -6.83
CA LYS A 245 -1.40 18.42 -7.98
C LYS A 245 -0.82 17.69 -9.19
N ILE A 246 -0.68 16.36 -9.13
CA ILE A 246 -0.18 15.54 -10.24
C ILE A 246 -1.23 14.53 -10.69
N PRO A 247 -1.18 14.06 -11.95
CA PRO A 247 -2.09 13.02 -12.41
C PRO A 247 -2.06 11.80 -11.48
N THR A 248 -3.20 11.43 -10.92
CA THR A 248 -3.29 10.33 -9.95
C THR A 248 -4.51 9.47 -10.26
N LEU A 249 -4.26 8.17 -10.47
CA LEU A 249 -5.31 7.16 -10.57
C LEU A 249 -5.64 6.62 -9.18
N ILE A 250 -6.90 6.66 -8.80
CA ILE A 250 -7.44 5.92 -7.66
C ILE A 250 -8.29 4.80 -8.24
N LEU A 251 -7.87 3.55 -8.07
CA LEU A 251 -8.54 2.37 -8.59
C LEU A 251 -9.11 1.55 -7.43
N MET A 252 -10.41 1.30 -7.45
CA MET A 252 -11.14 0.57 -6.42
C MET A 252 -12.10 -0.44 -7.05
N ALA A 253 -12.54 -1.42 -6.27
CA ALA A 253 -13.57 -2.37 -6.68
C ALA A 253 -14.79 -2.26 -5.75
N GLU A 254 -16.02 -2.27 -6.31
CA GLU A 254 -17.27 -2.23 -5.52
C GLU A 254 -17.39 -3.43 -4.58
N ASP A 255 -16.85 -4.57 -5.01
CA ASP A 255 -16.88 -5.83 -4.26
C ASP A 255 -15.71 -6.03 -3.30
N ASP A 256 -14.90 -4.98 -3.02
CA ASP A 256 -13.77 -5.09 -2.09
C ASP A 256 -14.26 -5.43 -0.67
N PRO A 257 -13.90 -6.63 -0.12
CA PRO A 257 -14.42 -7.07 1.18
C PRO A 257 -13.89 -6.24 2.36
N ILE A 258 -12.79 -5.50 2.17
CA ILE A 258 -12.09 -4.76 3.24
C ILE A 258 -12.48 -3.27 3.23
N MET A 259 -13.12 -2.79 2.17
CA MET A 259 -13.54 -1.40 2.04
C MET A 259 -15.00 -1.22 2.43
N SER A 260 -15.29 -0.20 3.25
CA SER A 260 -16.65 0.30 3.46
C SER A 260 -17.02 1.31 2.37
N GLU A 261 -18.28 1.64 2.24
CA GLU A 261 -18.75 2.69 1.32
C GLU A 261 -18.06 4.03 1.59
N SER A 262 -17.76 4.32 2.85
CA SER A 262 -17.04 5.52 3.23
C SER A 262 -15.59 5.56 2.73
N CYS A 263 -15.00 4.44 2.30
CA CYS A 263 -13.64 4.43 1.74
C CYS A 263 -13.56 5.01 0.32
N TYR A 264 -14.68 5.10 -0.40
CA TYR A 264 -14.67 5.61 -1.79
C TYR A 264 -14.65 7.14 -1.80
N PRO A 265 -13.60 7.78 -2.33
CA PRO A 265 -13.43 9.24 -2.27
C PRO A 265 -14.13 9.94 -3.44
N ILE A 266 -15.42 9.66 -3.65
CA ILE A 266 -16.18 10.15 -4.82
C ILE A 266 -16.28 11.67 -4.82
N LYS A 267 -16.62 12.27 -3.67
CA LYS A 267 -16.77 13.72 -3.53
C LYS A 267 -15.45 14.46 -3.69
N GLU A 268 -14.41 13.92 -3.09
CA GLU A 268 -13.06 14.47 -3.09
C GLU A 268 -12.46 14.42 -4.50
N SER A 269 -12.62 13.29 -5.19
CA SER A 269 -12.12 13.10 -6.56
C SER A 269 -12.79 14.01 -7.56
N ARG A 270 -14.13 14.21 -7.47
CA ARG A 270 -14.86 15.12 -8.36
C ARG A 270 -14.41 16.57 -8.29
N LYS A 271 -13.84 16.99 -7.14
CA LYS A 271 -13.36 18.35 -6.90
C LYS A 271 -11.92 18.58 -7.36
N ASN A 272 -11.22 17.54 -7.80
CA ASN A 272 -9.81 17.64 -8.18
C ASN A 272 -9.56 17.09 -9.59
N LYS A 273 -9.24 17.98 -10.53
CA LYS A 273 -8.98 17.64 -11.94
C LYS A 273 -7.79 16.71 -12.18
N HIS A 274 -6.91 16.57 -11.19
CA HIS A 274 -5.76 15.67 -11.25
C HIS A 274 -6.08 14.23 -10.86
N ILE A 275 -7.28 13.98 -10.32
CA ILE A 275 -7.71 12.66 -9.86
C ILE A 275 -8.56 11.98 -10.93
N SER A 276 -8.15 10.80 -11.32
CA SER A 276 -8.96 9.84 -12.07
C SER A 276 -9.43 8.76 -11.09
N LEU A 277 -10.71 8.76 -10.73
CA LEU A 277 -11.30 7.72 -9.89
C LEU A 277 -11.96 6.66 -10.78
N GLU A 278 -11.48 5.43 -10.69
CA GLU A 278 -12.05 4.28 -11.36
C GLU A 278 -12.57 3.28 -10.33
N ILE A 279 -13.82 2.89 -10.46
CA ILE A 279 -14.47 1.91 -9.59
C ILE A 279 -14.99 0.79 -10.50
N THR A 280 -14.36 -0.38 -10.37
CA THR A 280 -14.76 -1.58 -11.12
C THR A 280 -15.82 -2.35 -10.33
N LYS A 281 -16.73 -3.02 -11.03
CA LYS A 281 -17.76 -3.84 -10.39
C LYS A 281 -17.17 -5.02 -9.58
N TYR A 282 -16.09 -5.60 -10.05
CA TYR A 282 -15.37 -6.72 -9.46
C TYR A 282 -13.89 -6.39 -9.34
N GLY A 283 -13.19 -7.07 -8.44
CA GLY A 283 -11.75 -6.87 -8.24
C GLY A 283 -11.28 -7.45 -6.92
N GLY A 284 -12.17 -7.56 -5.96
CA GLY A 284 -11.81 -7.87 -4.57
C GLY A 284 -10.82 -6.85 -4.02
N HIS A 285 -10.07 -7.22 -2.99
CA HIS A 285 -9.02 -6.36 -2.43
C HIS A 285 -7.68 -6.63 -3.14
N VAL A 286 -7.31 -5.75 -4.07
CA VAL A 286 -6.06 -5.87 -4.87
C VAL A 286 -5.99 -7.20 -5.66
N GLY A 287 -7.12 -7.85 -5.90
CA GLY A 287 -7.14 -9.20 -6.50
C GLY A 287 -6.98 -9.17 -8.01
N TYR A 288 -8.03 -8.74 -8.71
CA TYR A 288 -8.09 -8.69 -10.18
C TYR A 288 -7.55 -9.96 -10.85
N ALA A 289 -7.85 -11.11 -10.24
CA ALA A 289 -7.26 -12.40 -10.54
C ALA A 289 -7.60 -12.91 -11.95
N ASN A 290 -6.67 -13.64 -12.56
CA ASN A 290 -6.85 -14.33 -13.83
C ASN A 290 -6.27 -15.76 -13.73
N LEU A 291 -6.95 -16.76 -14.30
CA LEU A 291 -6.50 -18.16 -14.29
C LEU A 291 -5.46 -18.46 -15.38
N PHE A 292 -5.51 -17.76 -16.51
CA PHE A 292 -4.87 -18.19 -17.75
C PHE A 292 -3.81 -17.22 -18.26
N LYS A 293 -3.50 -16.15 -17.49
CA LYS A 293 -2.50 -15.17 -17.89
C LYS A 293 -1.38 -15.07 -16.86
N ASP A 294 -0.16 -14.90 -17.32
CA ASP A 294 1.02 -14.63 -16.47
C ASP A 294 0.91 -13.29 -15.75
N HIS A 295 0.21 -12.34 -16.38
CA HIS A 295 -0.08 -11.02 -15.83
C HIS A 295 -1.59 -10.82 -15.66
N TYR A 296 -1.97 -10.01 -14.70
CA TYR A 296 -3.36 -9.72 -14.37
C TYR A 296 -3.80 -8.38 -14.98
N TRP A 297 -5.09 -8.18 -15.06
CA TRP A 297 -5.68 -6.93 -15.58
C TRP A 297 -5.14 -5.69 -14.86
N LEU A 298 -4.82 -5.81 -13.58
CA LEU A 298 -4.31 -4.69 -12.79
C LEU A 298 -2.98 -4.15 -13.32
N GLU A 299 -2.05 -5.02 -13.70
CA GLU A 299 -0.76 -4.62 -14.31
C GLU A 299 -0.98 -3.93 -15.66
N GLU A 300 -1.86 -4.51 -16.50
CA GLU A 300 -2.21 -3.93 -17.79
C GLU A 300 -2.84 -2.54 -17.62
N ARG A 301 -3.82 -2.40 -16.72
CA ARG A 301 -4.56 -1.14 -16.52
C ARG A 301 -3.67 -0.02 -15.99
N ILE A 302 -2.79 -0.33 -15.04
CA ILE A 302 -1.84 0.65 -14.51
C ILE A 302 -0.87 1.10 -15.61
N PHE A 303 -0.35 0.18 -16.40
CA PHE A 303 0.54 0.49 -17.51
C PHE A 303 -0.14 1.37 -18.56
N GLU A 304 -1.37 1.06 -18.97
CA GLU A 304 -2.16 1.88 -19.89
C GLU A 304 -2.37 3.31 -19.38
N TYR A 305 -2.69 3.46 -18.09
CA TYR A 305 -2.84 4.77 -17.48
C TYR A 305 -1.55 5.59 -17.58
N ILE A 306 -0.42 4.99 -17.20
CA ILE A 306 0.88 5.65 -17.26
C ILE A 306 1.23 6.07 -18.70
N GLU A 307 1.00 5.18 -19.68
CA GLU A 307 1.27 5.49 -21.10
C GLU A 307 0.36 6.62 -21.61
N THR A 308 -0.88 6.71 -21.14
CA THR A 308 -1.78 7.83 -21.48
C THR A 308 -1.26 9.17 -20.95
N ILE A 309 -0.72 9.19 -19.73
CA ILE A 309 -0.10 10.40 -19.14
C ILE A 309 1.22 10.73 -19.83
N ASN A 310 2.00 9.73 -20.20
CA ASN A 310 3.31 9.88 -20.81
C ASN A 310 3.29 10.49 -22.23
N ARG A 311 2.14 10.39 -22.91
CA ARG A 311 1.93 10.94 -24.29
C ARG A 311 1.45 12.39 -24.30
N LYS A 312 1.00 12.91 -23.14
CA LYS A 312 0.61 14.33 -22.96
C LYS A 312 1.80 15.21 -22.62
#